data_e0f8170dcad41897ba88c80cc9eafa98
#
_entry.id   e0f8170dcad41897ba88c80cc9eafa98
#
_cell.length_a   1.000
_cell.length_b   1.000
_cell.length_c   1.000
_cell.angle_alpha   90.00
_cell.angle_beta   90.00
_cell.angle_gamma   90.00
#
_symmetry.space_group_name_H-M   'P 1'
#
loop_
_entity.id
_entity.type
_entity.pdbx_description
1 polymer ?
#
loop_
_entity_poly.entity_id
_entity_poly.type
_entity_poly.pdbx_seq_one_letter_code
_entity_poly.pdbx_strand_id
1 'polypeptide(L)'
;MSLGAGQALAQTATDTKANPPSKAPAKAGVAAGSSGNKTVKPVVANPSVPAAKPVAKSAPKPGSSRVEAHSKAEQMAAGVRAAEAALTPEQLEIAQLVYTGHLPCELGASVQLEADPKSPGYFNLRLLKQRFRMVPVATTTGAVRLEDERSGSVWLQLANKSMLMNQKQGRRIADECANAEQVATATALKNNPPPALIDVSEPVKR
;
A
#
# COMPACT_ATOMS: atom_id res chain seq x y z
N MET A 1 31.45 -56.52 -17.08
CA MET A 1 30.70 -56.94 -18.27
C MET A 1 29.24 -56.75 -17.97
N SER A 2 28.63 -55.79 -18.53
CA SER A 2 27.37 -55.77 -19.26
C SER A 2 26.92 -54.30 -19.48
N LEU A 3 26.90 -54.01 -20.76
CA LEU A 3 26.34 -52.80 -21.35
C LEU A 3 24.81 -52.84 -21.35
N GLY A 4 24.18 -51.68 -21.35
CA GLY A 4 22.78 -51.47 -21.71
C GLY A 4 22.50 -49.98 -21.65
N ALA A 5 22.68 -49.26 -22.76
CA ALA A 5 21.72 -48.78 -23.74
C ALA A 5 20.52 -48.09 -23.05
N GLY A 6 20.34 -46.80 -23.04
CA GLY A 6 20.11 -45.85 -24.12
C GLY A 6 18.62 -45.77 -24.47
N GLN A 7 17.90 -44.67 -24.12
CA GLN A 7 16.79 -44.21 -24.95
C GLN A 7 16.50 -42.73 -24.63
N ALA A 8 16.75 -41.96 -25.65
CA ALA A 8 16.24 -40.58 -25.81
C ALA A 8 14.85 -40.66 -26.46
N LEU A 9 13.91 -39.90 -26.03
CA LEU A 9 12.67 -39.51 -26.75
C LEU A 9 12.24 -38.17 -26.23
N ALA A 10 12.45 -37.20 -27.02
CA ALA A 10 11.57 -36.56 -27.98
C ALA A 10 10.72 -35.44 -27.35
N GLN A 11 11.14 -34.25 -27.72
CA GLN A 11 10.44 -32.96 -27.60
C GLN A 11 9.14 -33.02 -28.41
N THR A 12 8.04 -32.56 -27.82
CA THR A 12 6.90 -32.06 -28.59
C THR A 12 6.68 -30.62 -28.22
N ALA A 13 7.10 -29.74 -29.12
CA ALA A 13 6.63 -28.37 -29.19
C ALA A 13 5.16 -28.37 -29.58
N THR A 14 4.32 -27.70 -28.85
CA THR A 14 3.01 -27.31 -29.34
C THR A 14 2.88 -25.80 -29.35
N ASP A 15 2.60 -25.39 -30.48
CA ASP A 15 2.49 -24.10 -31.13
C ASP A 15 1.56 -23.10 -30.39
N THR A 16 2.05 -21.95 -30.41
CA THR A 16 1.48 -20.65 -30.16
C THR A 16 0.21 -20.40 -30.98
N LYS A 17 -0.85 -19.94 -30.35
CA LYS A 17 -1.88 -19.18 -31.05
C LYS A 17 -2.02 -17.79 -30.42
N ALA A 18 -1.35 -16.86 -31.09
CA ALA A 18 -1.51 -15.43 -30.88
C ALA A 18 -2.95 -15.00 -31.19
N ASN A 19 -3.53 -14.23 -30.32
CA ASN A 19 -4.80 -13.54 -30.57
C ASN A 19 -4.53 -12.04 -30.70
N PRO A 20 -4.99 -11.37 -31.78
CA PRO A 20 -4.67 -9.97 -32.04
C PRO A 20 -5.53 -8.99 -31.25
N PRO A 21 -5.12 -7.72 -31.15
CA PRO A 21 -5.77 -6.70 -30.32
C PRO A 21 -7.06 -6.20 -30.96
N SER A 22 -8.10 -6.12 -30.16
CA SER A 22 -9.38 -5.56 -30.55
C SER A 22 -9.36 -4.03 -30.48
N LYS A 23 -9.68 -3.46 -31.60
CA LYS A 23 -9.83 -2.08 -32.02
C LYS A 23 -10.87 -1.32 -31.18
N ALA A 24 -10.52 -0.10 -30.79
CA ALA A 24 -11.46 0.92 -30.33
C ALA A 24 -12.38 1.40 -31.46
N PRO A 25 -13.56 1.92 -31.16
CA PRO A 25 -14.13 2.93 -32.00
C PRO A 25 -14.22 4.28 -31.29
N ALA A 26 -13.72 5.28 -32.01
CA ALA A 26 -14.00 6.69 -31.79
C ALA A 26 -15.29 7.07 -32.51
N LYS A 27 -15.84 8.19 -32.07
CA LYS A 27 -16.69 9.24 -32.69
C LYS A 27 -17.94 9.51 -31.86
N ALA A 28 -18.17 10.70 -31.47
CA ALA A 28 -18.28 12.05 -32.03
C ALA A 28 -19.73 12.55 -31.85
N GLY A 29 -19.87 13.84 -31.62
CA GLY A 29 -21.12 14.58 -31.77
C GLY A 29 -21.39 15.52 -30.59
N VAL A 30 -20.95 16.74 -30.61
CA VAL A 30 -21.51 17.96 -31.25
C VAL A 30 -22.75 18.52 -30.53
N ALA A 31 -22.67 19.78 -30.19
CA ALA A 31 -23.48 20.98 -30.27
C ALA A 31 -23.65 21.63 -28.89
N ALA A 32 -23.16 22.84 -28.64
CA ALA A 32 -23.52 24.16 -29.09
C ALA A 32 -24.83 24.70 -28.47
N GLY A 33 -24.73 25.84 -27.86
CA GLY A 33 -25.81 26.67 -27.38
C GLY A 33 -25.32 27.58 -26.24
N SER A 34 -24.79 28.69 -26.47
CA SER A 34 -25.30 30.00 -26.89
C SER A 34 -25.89 30.83 -25.76
N SER A 35 -25.23 31.94 -25.53
CA SER A 35 -25.76 33.28 -25.33
C SER A 35 -26.36 33.69 -23.98
N GLY A 36 -25.81 34.77 -23.45
CA GLY A 36 -26.41 35.54 -22.35
C GLY A 36 -25.54 36.71 -21.92
N ASN A 37 -25.39 37.65 -22.84
CA ASN A 37 -24.81 38.97 -22.66
C ASN A 37 -25.72 39.85 -21.76
N LYS A 38 -25.18 40.47 -20.71
CA LYS A 38 -25.74 41.74 -20.21
C LYS A 38 -24.64 42.63 -19.63
N THR A 39 -24.32 43.58 -20.43
CA THR A 39 -23.64 44.83 -20.18
C THR A 39 -24.40 45.69 -19.18
N VAL A 40 -23.73 46.22 -18.18
CA VAL A 40 -24.08 47.47 -17.54
C VAL A 40 -22.81 48.23 -17.12
N LYS A 41 -22.61 49.39 -17.68
CA LYS A 41 -21.69 50.48 -17.31
C LYS A 41 -22.56 51.70 -17.02
N PRO A 42 -22.09 52.82 -16.49
CA PRO A 42 -21.05 53.14 -15.48
C PRO A 42 -21.60 54.08 -14.37
N VAL A 43 -20.87 54.29 -13.28
CA VAL A 43 -20.95 55.57 -12.52
C VAL A 43 -19.55 55.93 -12.00
N VAL A 44 -19.23 57.16 -12.31
CA VAL A 44 -18.05 57.96 -12.01
C VAL A 44 -18.08 58.41 -10.55
N ALA A 45 -16.97 58.40 -9.86
CA ALA A 45 -16.49 59.46 -8.97
C ALA A 45 -15.12 59.16 -8.42
N ASN A 46 -14.15 59.99 -8.79
CA ASN A 46 -12.86 60.15 -8.13
C ASN A 46 -13.01 61.24 -7.05
N PRO A 47 -12.25 61.17 -5.92
CA PRO A 47 -11.12 62.09 -5.85
C PRO A 47 -9.87 61.50 -5.12
N SER A 48 -8.73 61.80 -5.72
CA SER A 48 -7.44 62.22 -5.20
C SER A 48 -7.03 61.82 -3.77
N VAL A 49 -5.95 61.03 -3.63
CA VAL A 49 -5.04 61.02 -2.47
C VAL A 49 -3.61 60.67 -2.91
N PRO A 50 -2.57 61.19 -2.25
CA PRO A 50 -1.25 61.48 -2.81
C PRO A 50 -0.28 60.33 -2.87
N ALA A 51 0.70 60.48 -3.74
CA ALA A 51 1.83 59.64 -4.04
C ALA A 51 2.60 59.18 -2.81
N ALA A 52 2.57 57.85 -2.56
CA ALA A 52 3.56 57.17 -1.75
C ALA A 52 4.60 56.51 -2.67
N LYS A 53 5.86 56.75 -2.37
CA LYS A 53 7.04 56.28 -3.08
C LYS A 53 7.02 54.78 -3.35
N PRO A 54 7.52 54.29 -4.50
CA PRO A 54 7.65 52.84 -4.74
C PRO A 54 8.81 52.29 -3.90
N VAL A 55 8.44 51.47 -2.92
CA VAL A 55 9.35 50.54 -2.29
C VAL A 55 9.67 49.46 -3.32
N ALA A 56 10.91 49.44 -3.79
CA ALA A 56 11.40 48.41 -4.68
C ALA A 56 11.27 47.04 -3.97
N LYS A 57 10.26 46.24 -4.33
CA LYS A 57 10.20 44.84 -4.03
C LYS A 57 11.31 44.14 -4.84
N SER A 58 12.41 43.81 -4.18
CA SER A 58 13.38 42.87 -4.73
C SER A 58 12.65 41.56 -5.09
N ALA A 59 12.61 41.26 -6.37
CA ALA A 59 12.09 39.98 -6.86
C ALA A 59 12.95 38.84 -6.29
N PRO A 60 12.37 37.78 -5.71
CA PRO A 60 13.15 36.64 -5.25
C PRO A 60 13.77 35.94 -6.46
N LYS A 61 15.06 35.69 -6.38
CA LYS A 61 15.81 34.91 -7.38
C LYS A 61 15.16 33.53 -7.55
N PRO A 62 14.87 33.06 -8.78
CA PRO A 62 14.11 31.82 -9.01
C PRO A 62 14.90 30.52 -8.78
N GLY A 63 15.85 30.52 -7.87
CA GLY A 63 16.66 29.35 -7.52
C GLY A 63 16.68 28.98 -6.04
N SER A 64 16.35 29.93 -5.14
CA SER A 64 16.46 29.69 -3.69
C SER A 64 15.23 28.97 -3.10
N SER A 65 14.04 29.23 -3.61
CA SER A 65 12.80 28.69 -3.01
C SER A 65 12.65 27.18 -3.11
N ARG A 66 13.21 26.56 -4.16
CA ARG A 66 13.14 25.10 -4.34
C ARG A 66 14.10 24.37 -3.40
N VAL A 67 15.30 24.91 -3.20
CA VAL A 67 16.29 24.34 -2.27
C VAL A 67 15.82 24.52 -0.83
N GLU A 68 15.28 25.70 -0.49
CA GLU A 68 14.71 25.96 0.84
C GLU A 68 13.47 25.09 1.13
N ALA A 69 12.61 24.86 0.15
CA ALA A 69 11.46 23.95 0.28
C ALA A 69 11.92 22.50 0.49
N HIS A 70 12.98 22.07 -0.20
CA HIS A 70 13.54 20.73 -0.03
C HIS A 70 14.18 20.54 1.34
N SER A 71 14.99 21.50 1.79
CA SER A 71 15.63 21.44 3.12
C SER A 71 14.60 21.48 4.25
N LYS A 72 13.53 22.27 4.09
CA LYS A 72 12.45 22.35 5.07
C LYS A 72 11.63 21.03 5.12
N ALA A 73 11.41 20.39 3.97
CA ALA A 73 10.78 19.09 3.90
C ALA A 73 11.64 17.99 4.54
N GLU A 74 12.96 18.04 4.35
CA GLU A 74 13.89 17.13 5.02
C GLU A 74 13.95 17.33 6.53
N GLN A 75 13.95 18.58 7.00
CA GLN A 75 13.90 18.90 8.43
C GLN A 75 12.60 18.45 9.07
N MET A 76 11.44 18.63 8.40
CA MET A 76 10.17 18.11 8.87
C MET A 76 10.16 16.59 8.93
N ALA A 77 10.69 15.91 7.91
CA ALA A 77 10.81 14.46 7.88
C ALA A 77 11.76 13.92 8.97
N ALA A 78 12.84 14.65 9.27
CA ALA A 78 13.73 14.31 10.37
C ALA A 78 13.07 14.54 11.73
N GLY A 79 12.29 15.62 11.89
CA GLY A 79 11.52 15.90 13.10
C GLY A 79 10.44 14.86 13.38
N VAL A 80 9.74 14.39 12.35
CA VAL A 80 8.75 13.31 12.48
C VAL A 80 9.42 12.01 12.91
N ARG A 81 10.60 11.68 12.38
CA ARG A 81 11.37 10.49 12.77
C ARG A 81 11.91 10.57 14.19
N ALA A 82 12.37 11.75 14.61
CA ALA A 82 12.83 11.98 15.98
C ALA A 82 11.69 11.91 17.01
N ALA A 83 10.45 12.14 16.58
CA ALA A 83 9.25 12.01 17.42
C ALA A 83 8.67 10.57 17.41
N GLU A 84 9.16 9.68 16.54
CA GLU A 84 8.83 8.26 16.59
C GLU A 84 9.42 7.66 17.89
N ALA A 85 8.57 7.07 18.72
CA ALA A 85 9.01 6.44 19.96
C ALA A 85 10.03 5.33 19.65
N ALA A 86 11.06 5.24 20.47
CA ALA A 86 11.97 4.10 20.40
C ALA A 86 11.18 2.82 20.71
N LEU A 87 11.32 1.81 19.85
CA LEU A 87 10.64 0.53 20.01
C LEU A 87 11.21 -0.24 21.19
N THR A 88 10.35 -0.98 21.88
CA THR A 88 10.77 -1.90 22.95
C THR A 88 11.56 -3.09 22.36
N PRO A 89 12.42 -3.74 23.15
CA PRO A 89 13.12 -4.95 22.70
C PRO A 89 12.16 -6.02 22.16
N GLU A 90 11.02 -6.23 22.81
CA GLU A 90 9.98 -7.15 22.37
C GLU A 90 9.42 -6.80 20.98
N GLN A 91 9.17 -5.53 20.73
CA GLN A 91 8.73 -5.07 19.40
C GLN A 91 9.80 -5.30 18.32
N LEU A 92 11.07 -5.15 18.67
CA LEU A 92 12.18 -5.43 17.75
C LEU A 92 12.31 -6.93 17.44
N GLU A 93 12.05 -7.80 18.41
CA GLU A 93 11.99 -9.25 18.19
C GLU A 93 10.85 -9.61 17.23
N ILE A 94 9.65 -9.04 17.44
CA ILE A 94 8.51 -9.24 16.53
C ILE A 94 8.85 -8.73 15.13
N ALA A 95 9.56 -7.61 15.02
CA ALA A 95 9.96 -7.06 13.73
C ALA A 95 10.79 -8.02 12.89
N GLN A 96 11.57 -8.90 13.51
CA GLN A 96 12.36 -9.91 12.80
C GLN A 96 11.51 -11.05 12.20
N LEU A 97 10.28 -11.22 12.69
CA LEU A 97 9.35 -12.26 12.23
C LEU A 97 8.44 -11.75 11.08
N VAL A 98 8.56 -10.49 10.71
CA VAL A 98 7.70 -9.88 9.68
C VAL A 98 8.16 -10.32 8.29
N TYR A 99 7.25 -10.89 7.52
CA TYR A 99 7.48 -11.16 6.11
C TYR A 99 7.46 -9.87 5.31
N THR A 100 8.57 -9.55 4.68
CA THR A 100 8.72 -8.38 3.82
C THR A 100 8.69 -8.76 2.34
N GLY A 101 8.45 -7.77 1.48
CA GLY A 101 8.42 -7.94 0.04
C GLY A 101 7.02 -7.78 -0.55
N HIS A 102 6.84 -8.38 -1.71
CA HIS A 102 5.57 -8.34 -2.45
C HIS A 102 4.70 -9.55 -2.07
N LEU A 103 3.52 -9.28 -1.53
CA LEU A 103 2.55 -10.30 -1.15
C LEU A 103 1.30 -10.17 -2.02
N PRO A 104 1.06 -11.11 -2.94
CA PRO A 104 -0.20 -11.17 -3.66
C PRO A 104 -1.34 -11.47 -2.70
N CYS A 105 -2.49 -10.84 -2.94
CA CYS A 105 -3.70 -10.97 -2.14
C CYS A 105 -4.87 -11.45 -3.00
N GLU A 106 -6.05 -11.66 -2.40
CA GLU A 106 -7.27 -11.97 -3.13
C GLU A 106 -7.69 -10.82 -4.07
N LEU A 107 -8.57 -11.13 -5.03
CA LEU A 107 -9.14 -10.18 -6.00
C LEU A 107 -8.10 -9.41 -6.83
N GLY A 108 -6.91 -9.97 -7.01
CA GLY A 108 -5.83 -9.35 -7.78
C GLY A 108 -5.18 -8.15 -7.09
N ALA A 109 -5.46 -7.93 -5.81
CA ALA A 109 -4.74 -6.95 -5.01
C ALA A 109 -3.33 -7.44 -4.67
N SER A 110 -2.46 -6.54 -4.30
CA SER A 110 -1.14 -6.87 -3.77
C SER A 110 -0.68 -5.85 -2.75
N VAL A 111 0.04 -6.33 -1.76
CA VAL A 111 0.67 -5.51 -0.73
C VAL A 111 2.17 -5.55 -0.90
N GLN A 112 2.82 -4.40 -0.81
CA GLN A 112 4.26 -4.29 -0.68
C GLN A 112 4.59 -3.88 0.74
N LEU A 113 5.32 -4.73 1.47
CA LEU A 113 5.75 -4.48 2.84
C LEU A 113 7.28 -4.39 2.89
N GLU A 114 7.80 -3.26 3.34
CA GLU A 114 9.23 -2.98 3.38
C GLU A 114 9.63 -2.50 4.78
N ALA A 115 10.74 -3.03 5.31
CA ALA A 115 11.35 -2.47 6.51
C ALA A 115 11.92 -1.08 6.23
N ASP A 116 11.80 -0.16 7.18
CA ASP A 116 12.40 1.16 7.04
C ASP A 116 13.88 1.13 7.44
N PRO A 117 14.81 1.37 6.51
CA PRO A 117 16.24 1.34 6.82
C PRO A 117 16.69 2.48 7.76
N LYS A 118 15.87 3.53 7.89
CA LYS A 118 16.18 4.70 8.73
C LYS A 118 15.59 4.60 10.14
N SER A 119 14.60 3.76 10.33
CA SER A 119 13.92 3.56 11.61
C SER A 119 13.77 2.06 11.85
N PRO A 120 14.78 1.38 12.45
CA PRO A 120 14.74 -0.06 12.66
C PRO A 120 13.47 -0.50 13.42
N GLY A 121 12.84 -1.57 12.93
CA GLY A 121 11.60 -2.09 13.49
C GLY A 121 10.32 -1.43 12.95
N TYR A 122 10.42 -0.33 12.20
CA TYR A 122 9.29 0.26 11.48
C TYR A 122 9.18 -0.30 10.07
N PHE A 123 7.94 -0.38 9.57
CA PHE A 123 7.64 -0.89 8.24
C PHE A 123 6.80 0.10 7.44
N ASN A 124 7.05 0.14 6.14
CA ASN A 124 6.24 0.87 5.17
C ASN A 124 5.41 -0.14 4.37
N LEU A 125 4.10 -0.13 4.58
CA LEU A 125 3.16 -0.95 3.82
C LEU A 125 2.52 -0.11 2.72
N ARG A 126 2.53 -0.63 1.50
CA ARG A 126 1.86 -0.02 0.34
C ARG A 126 0.80 -0.95 -0.22
N LEU A 127 -0.39 -0.40 -0.42
CA LEU A 127 -1.49 -1.05 -1.11
C LEU A 127 -2.05 -0.05 -2.13
N LEU A 128 -1.87 -0.32 -3.42
CA LEU A 128 -2.24 0.61 -4.48
C LEU A 128 -1.59 1.99 -4.28
N LYS A 129 -2.41 3.03 -4.08
CA LYS A 129 -1.96 4.42 -3.82
C LYS A 129 -1.85 4.74 -2.33
N GLN A 130 -2.28 3.83 -1.45
CA GLN A 130 -2.25 4.03 -0.01
C GLN A 130 -0.90 3.61 0.58
N ARG A 131 -0.47 4.34 1.60
CA ARG A 131 0.76 4.06 2.34
C ARG A 131 0.45 4.10 3.82
N PHE A 132 0.99 3.12 4.53
CA PHE A 132 0.80 2.96 5.96
C PHE A 132 2.16 2.85 6.63
N ARG A 133 2.32 3.53 7.76
CA ARG A 133 3.50 3.46 8.60
C ARG A 133 3.23 2.49 9.75
N MET A 134 3.76 1.29 9.67
CA MET A 134 3.44 0.20 10.55
C MET A 134 4.47 0.00 11.65
N VAL A 135 3.99 -0.29 12.86
CA VAL A 135 4.78 -0.58 14.06
C VAL A 135 4.38 -1.95 14.62
N PRO A 136 5.32 -2.80 15.00
CA PRO A 136 5.00 -4.07 15.67
C PRO A 136 4.31 -3.85 17.02
N VAL A 137 3.32 -4.68 17.29
CA VAL A 137 2.58 -4.70 18.56
C VAL A 137 2.58 -6.11 19.10
N ALA A 138 2.92 -6.26 20.39
CA ALA A 138 2.88 -7.54 21.07
C ALA A 138 1.45 -8.11 21.12
N THR A 139 1.33 -9.41 20.85
CA THR A 139 0.06 -10.12 20.89
C THR A 139 0.16 -11.33 21.81
N THR A 140 -0.91 -11.67 22.50
CA THR A 140 -0.98 -12.87 23.34
C THR A 140 -1.11 -14.17 22.52
N THR A 141 -1.43 -14.06 21.23
CA THR A 141 -1.67 -15.21 20.35
C THR A 141 -0.43 -15.66 19.58
N GLY A 142 0.68 -14.91 19.67
CA GLY A 142 1.89 -15.16 18.90
C GLY A 142 1.79 -14.80 17.41
N ALA A 143 0.66 -14.25 16.96
CA ALA A 143 0.53 -13.73 15.60
C ALA A 143 1.30 -12.40 15.48
N VAL A 144 1.98 -12.20 14.35
CA VAL A 144 2.64 -10.93 14.06
C VAL A 144 1.58 -9.89 13.72
N ARG A 145 1.58 -8.81 14.49
CA ARG A 145 0.65 -7.68 14.34
C ARG A 145 1.42 -6.39 14.17
N LEU A 146 1.12 -5.67 13.10
CA LEU A 146 1.63 -4.33 12.88
C LEU A 146 0.48 -3.34 12.85
N GLU A 147 0.67 -2.16 13.43
CA GLU A 147 -0.36 -1.11 13.50
C GLU A 147 0.14 0.22 12.93
N ASP A 148 -0.74 0.93 12.26
CA ASP A 148 -0.61 2.35 11.95
C ASP A 148 -1.67 3.13 12.72
N GLU A 149 -1.28 3.73 13.83
CA GLU A 149 -2.16 4.50 14.71
C GLU A 149 -2.87 5.66 14.00
N ARG A 150 -2.21 6.29 13.04
CA ARG A 150 -2.76 7.44 12.32
C ARG A 150 -3.98 7.04 11.49
N SER A 151 -3.85 5.99 10.70
CA SER A 151 -4.94 5.49 9.85
C SER A 151 -5.87 4.54 10.59
N GLY A 152 -5.43 3.96 11.71
CA GLY A 152 -6.10 2.86 12.40
C GLY A 152 -6.07 1.57 11.60
N SER A 153 -5.08 1.43 10.73
CA SER A 153 -4.89 0.22 9.93
C SER A 153 -4.01 -0.77 10.68
N VAL A 154 -4.34 -2.05 10.53
CA VAL A 154 -3.67 -3.17 11.19
C VAL A 154 -3.34 -4.22 10.14
N TRP A 155 -2.09 -4.62 10.11
CA TRP A 155 -1.62 -5.78 9.39
C TRP A 155 -1.51 -6.97 10.34
N LEU A 156 -2.17 -8.05 10.01
CA LEU A 156 -2.08 -9.33 10.72
C LEU A 156 -1.40 -10.35 9.82
N GLN A 157 -0.32 -10.93 10.31
CA GLN A 157 0.40 -12.00 9.66
C GLN A 157 0.18 -13.29 10.44
N LEU A 158 -0.45 -14.26 9.82
CA LEU A 158 -0.67 -15.60 10.33
C LEU A 158 0.27 -16.59 9.62
N ALA A 159 0.30 -17.81 10.10
CA ALA A 159 1.15 -18.85 9.51
C ALA A 159 0.81 -19.15 8.04
N ASN A 160 -0.46 -19.05 7.65
CA ASN A 160 -0.96 -19.46 6.33
C ASN A 160 -1.40 -18.30 5.43
N LYS A 161 -1.58 -17.10 5.99
CA LYS A 161 -1.99 -15.90 5.25
C LYS A 161 -1.74 -14.64 6.06
N SER A 162 -1.85 -13.52 5.39
CA SER A 162 -1.85 -12.19 6.03
C SER A 162 -3.04 -11.37 5.56
N MET A 163 -3.41 -10.34 6.33
CA MET A 163 -4.51 -9.46 5.98
C MET A 163 -4.27 -8.04 6.47
N LEU A 164 -4.81 -7.07 5.74
CA LEU A 164 -4.84 -5.66 6.12
C LEU A 164 -6.28 -5.26 6.47
N MET A 165 -6.47 -4.73 7.67
CA MET A 165 -7.76 -4.27 8.17
C MET A 165 -7.69 -2.79 8.54
N ASN A 166 -8.83 -2.11 8.50
CA ASN A 166 -8.99 -0.81 9.15
C ASN A 166 -9.92 -0.97 10.35
N GLN A 167 -9.36 -0.81 11.56
CA GLN A 167 -10.11 -0.97 12.81
C GLN A 167 -11.13 0.15 13.02
N LYS A 168 -10.79 1.39 12.63
CA LYS A 168 -11.70 2.53 12.77
C LYS A 168 -12.95 2.37 11.90
N GLN A 169 -12.82 1.68 10.77
CA GLN A 169 -13.92 1.43 9.84
C GLN A 169 -14.53 0.02 9.99
N GLY A 170 -13.93 -0.85 10.80
CA GLY A 170 -14.39 -2.21 11.02
C GLY A 170 -14.36 -3.09 9.75
N ARG A 171 -13.48 -2.80 8.78
CA ARG A 171 -13.47 -3.53 7.50
C ARG A 171 -12.08 -4.05 7.12
N ARG A 172 -12.04 -5.13 6.35
CA ARG A 172 -10.83 -5.61 5.68
C ARG A 172 -10.58 -4.75 4.43
N ILE A 173 -9.32 -4.42 4.21
CA ILE A 173 -8.86 -3.67 3.04
C ILE A 173 -8.22 -4.62 2.03
N ALA A 174 -7.46 -5.62 2.49
CA ALA A 174 -6.90 -6.71 1.71
C ALA A 174 -6.90 -7.98 2.56
N ASP A 175 -7.18 -9.13 1.96
CA ASP A 175 -7.19 -10.44 2.62
C ASP A 175 -6.48 -11.48 1.74
N GLU A 176 -6.22 -12.66 2.32
CA GLU A 176 -5.53 -13.78 1.67
C GLU A 176 -4.17 -13.38 1.06
N CYS A 177 -3.52 -12.35 1.64
CA CYS A 177 -2.18 -11.98 1.23
C CYS A 177 -1.19 -13.04 1.70
N ALA A 178 -0.36 -13.57 0.80
CA ALA A 178 0.55 -14.65 1.18
C ALA A 178 1.87 -14.59 0.42
N ASN A 179 2.96 -14.91 1.12
CA ASN A 179 4.24 -15.23 0.52
C ASN A 179 4.33 -16.75 0.21
N ALA A 180 5.44 -17.19 -0.35
CA ALA A 180 5.63 -18.60 -0.73
C ALA A 180 5.54 -19.56 0.48
N GLU A 181 6.04 -19.16 1.64
CA GLU A 181 6.01 -19.97 2.87
C GLU A 181 4.59 -20.11 3.40
N GLN A 182 3.82 -19.02 3.41
CA GLN A 182 2.42 -19.03 3.82
C GLN A 182 1.57 -19.89 2.88
N VAL A 183 1.82 -19.84 1.58
CA VAL A 183 1.14 -20.70 0.58
C VAL A 183 1.47 -22.18 0.84
N ALA A 184 2.72 -22.52 1.12
CA ALA A 184 3.11 -23.88 1.46
C ALA A 184 2.42 -24.37 2.74
N THR A 185 2.39 -23.53 3.78
CA THR A 185 1.69 -23.82 5.05
C THR A 185 0.17 -23.99 4.83
N ALA A 186 -0.45 -23.11 4.06
CA ALA A 186 -1.87 -23.21 3.72
C ALA A 186 -2.19 -24.52 2.99
N THR A 187 -1.31 -24.94 2.09
CA THR A 187 -1.45 -26.21 1.36
C THR A 187 -1.29 -27.41 2.29
N ALA A 188 -0.30 -27.37 3.17
CA ALA A 188 -0.08 -28.45 4.15
C ALA A 188 -1.29 -28.60 5.09
N LEU A 189 -1.87 -27.49 5.56
CA LEU A 189 -3.07 -27.50 6.42
C LEU A 189 -4.31 -28.03 5.70
N LYS A 190 -4.45 -27.78 4.41
CA LYS A 190 -5.53 -28.33 3.60
C LYS A 190 -5.41 -29.86 3.43
N ASN A 191 -4.17 -30.34 3.24
CA ASN A 191 -3.89 -31.76 3.03
C ASN A 191 -3.91 -32.57 4.34
N ASN A 192 -3.61 -31.94 5.46
CA ASN A 192 -3.60 -32.53 6.79
C ASN A 192 -4.23 -31.56 7.81
N PRO A 193 -5.56 -31.47 7.82
CA PRO A 193 -6.25 -30.57 8.75
C PRO A 193 -6.00 -31.01 10.20
N PRO A 194 -5.80 -30.08 11.13
CA PRO A 194 -5.70 -30.42 12.54
C PRO A 194 -6.98 -31.08 13.03
N PRO A 195 -6.89 -31.98 14.03
CA PRO A 195 -8.07 -32.64 14.59
C PRO A 195 -9.08 -31.59 15.08
N ALA A 196 -10.36 -31.85 14.86
CA ALA A 196 -11.42 -30.97 15.34
C ALA A 196 -11.35 -30.87 16.87
N LEU A 197 -11.24 -29.64 17.39
CA LEU A 197 -11.20 -29.38 18.83
C LEU A 197 -12.55 -29.62 19.52
N ILE A 198 -13.61 -29.72 18.73
CA ILE A 198 -14.98 -29.99 19.21
C ILE A 198 -15.49 -31.22 18.46
N ASP A 199 -15.71 -32.30 19.19
CA ASP A 199 -16.41 -33.44 18.65
C ASP A 199 -17.91 -33.14 18.61
N VAL A 200 -18.39 -32.74 17.43
CA VAL A 200 -19.81 -32.40 17.19
C VAL A 200 -20.68 -33.65 17.11
N SER A 201 -20.10 -34.84 17.23
CA SER A 201 -20.80 -36.10 17.06
C SER A 201 -21.55 -36.59 18.31
N GLU A 202 -21.34 -35.96 19.48
CA GLU A 202 -22.17 -36.26 20.63
C GLU A 202 -23.43 -35.40 20.65
N PRO A 203 -24.64 -35.99 20.51
CA PRO A 203 -25.89 -35.25 20.70
C PRO A 203 -26.02 -34.89 22.18
N VAL A 204 -26.10 -33.59 22.46
CA VAL A 204 -26.42 -33.10 23.80
C VAL A 204 -27.77 -33.73 24.22
N LYS A 205 -27.71 -34.73 25.11
CA LYS A 205 -28.88 -35.24 25.80
C LYS A 205 -29.42 -34.14 26.70
N ARG A 206 -30.55 -33.61 26.35
CA ARG A 206 -31.36 -32.74 27.20
C ARG A 206 -32.14 -33.57 28.21
#